data_71d798ba600899abe65ad6424cb516b9
#
_entry.id   71d798ba600899abe65ad6424cb516b9
#
_cell.length_a   1.000
_cell.length_b   1.000
_cell.length_c   1.000
_cell.angle_alpha   90.00
_cell.angle_beta   90.00
_cell.angle_gamma   90.00
#
_symmetry.space_group_name_H-M   'P 1'
#
loop_
_entity.id
_entity.type
_entity.pdbx_description
1 polymer ?
#
loop_
_entity_poly.entity_id
_entity_poly.type
_entity_poly.pdbx_seq_one_letter_code
_entity_poly.pdbx_strand_id
1 'polypeptide(L)'
;MQAIIIGIIILFFIILFLKDFDKYYVLFIVVNPLIREFSTQPLLSPISTFIFLSSIASIIYLYKYKWTFIQWKNKGIFWVIVILCISVLVSEHYASERHPLSVYSIIINYTNILIYCDVLRHHPKEIIRHTFRYSLIFGGIVGSFALFEMLTSYNPYIHFTSFLKIYSENTIITEMRFGIKRTQTFFSMHETNAGVSFLLITLLSFIRAKGETIRTSKICYLVIFLLGLNIFASGSRAAIIGLLILSCLLLRKKNLKMIFVLSPFILLLINFFLHDYLNNIISSFTNTENIAGSNIDMRSQQFNIALYYLSKSPWIGHGIAYTWNYVAIYDHEIFGAESLWLPVIID
;
A
#
# COMPACT_ATOMS: atom_id res chain seq x y z
N MET A 1 21.63 6.11 -16.74
CA MET A 1 21.81 5.85 -15.30
C MET A 1 20.64 5.02 -14.74
N GLN A 2 19.41 5.38 -14.99
CA GLN A 2 18.20 4.69 -14.54
C GLN A 2 18.18 3.19 -14.96
N ALA A 3 18.47 2.87 -16.24
CA ALA A 3 18.55 1.49 -16.75
C ALA A 3 19.56 0.63 -15.99
N ILE A 4 20.67 1.22 -15.61
CA ILE A 4 21.72 0.53 -14.86
C ILE A 4 21.23 0.20 -13.45
N ILE A 5 20.61 1.16 -12.77
CA ILE A 5 20.08 0.96 -11.41
C ILE A 5 19.04 -0.16 -11.40
N ILE A 6 18.10 -0.14 -12.34
CA ILE A 6 17.07 -1.19 -12.41
C ILE A 6 17.67 -2.54 -12.81
N GLY A 7 18.62 -2.55 -13.75
CA GLY A 7 19.36 -3.77 -14.09
C GLY A 7 20.06 -4.38 -12.86
N ILE A 8 20.67 -3.54 -12.02
CA ILE A 8 21.29 -3.97 -10.76
C ILE A 8 20.24 -4.54 -9.79
N ILE A 9 19.09 -3.89 -9.62
CA ILE A 9 18.00 -4.37 -8.75
C ILE A 9 17.49 -5.72 -9.24
N ILE A 10 17.26 -5.86 -10.55
CA ILE A 10 16.79 -7.12 -11.14
C ILE A 10 17.81 -8.24 -10.90
N LEU A 11 19.08 -8.00 -11.23
CA LEU A 11 20.14 -8.98 -11.05
C LEU A 11 20.31 -9.37 -9.58
N PHE A 12 20.25 -8.40 -8.67
CA PHE A 12 20.31 -8.63 -7.23
C PHE A 12 19.20 -9.59 -6.76
N PHE A 13 17.94 -9.34 -7.13
CA PHE A 13 16.85 -10.21 -6.72
C PHE A 13 16.92 -11.59 -7.38
N ILE A 14 17.35 -11.71 -8.64
CA ILE A 14 17.54 -13.01 -9.29
C ILE A 14 18.58 -13.83 -8.52
N ILE A 15 19.74 -13.25 -8.20
CA ILE A 15 20.78 -13.94 -7.42
C ILE A 15 20.25 -14.39 -6.06
N LEU A 16 19.49 -13.52 -5.38
CA LEU A 16 18.91 -13.85 -4.09
C LEU A 16 17.88 -14.98 -4.18
N PHE A 17 17.01 -14.97 -5.18
CA PHE A 17 16.00 -16.04 -5.39
C PHE A 17 16.67 -17.39 -5.71
N LEU A 18 17.76 -17.40 -6.45
CA LEU A 18 18.52 -18.63 -6.74
C LEU A 18 19.25 -19.15 -5.50
N LYS A 19 19.68 -18.26 -4.60
CA LYS A 19 20.37 -18.64 -3.36
C LYS A 19 19.44 -19.25 -2.32
N ASP A 20 18.33 -18.60 -2.03
CA ASP A 20 17.33 -19.06 -1.04
C ASP A 20 16.00 -18.39 -1.38
N PHE A 21 15.19 -19.11 -2.17
CA PHE A 21 13.94 -18.57 -2.67
C PHE A 21 13.01 -18.13 -1.54
N ASP A 22 12.77 -18.98 -0.55
CA ASP A 22 11.74 -18.74 0.48
C ASP A 22 12.03 -17.48 1.29
N LYS A 23 13.27 -17.37 1.75
CA LYS A 23 13.74 -16.22 2.51
C LYS A 23 13.69 -14.93 1.72
N TYR A 24 14.21 -14.93 0.52
CA TYR A 24 14.34 -13.71 -0.28
C TYR A 24 13.09 -13.35 -1.05
N TYR A 25 12.20 -14.33 -1.25
CA TYR A 25 10.86 -14.03 -1.73
C TYR A 25 10.06 -13.22 -0.68
N VAL A 26 10.21 -13.55 0.61
CA VAL A 26 9.62 -12.73 1.68
C VAL A 26 10.18 -11.31 1.68
N LEU A 27 11.50 -11.15 1.50
CA LEU A 27 12.10 -9.82 1.36
C LEU A 27 11.47 -9.05 0.19
N PHE A 28 11.37 -9.69 -0.98
CA PHE A 28 10.75 -9.12 -2.17
C PHE A 28 9.32 -8.64 -1.91
N ILE A 29 8.49 -9.46 -1.26
CA ILE A 29 7.10 -9.08 -0.93
C ILE A 29 7.05 -7.89 0.04
N VAL A 30 7.91 -7.85 1.06
CA VAL A 30 7.93 -6.73 2.03
C VAL A 30 8.38 -5.42 1.39
N VAL A 31 9.36 -5.45 0.49
CA VAL A 31 9.86 -4.23 -0.19
C VAL A 31 9.14 -3.95 -1.51
N ASN A 32 8.20 -4.81 -1.90
CA ASN A 32 7.43 -4.68 -3.14
C ASN A 32 6.82 -3.28 -3.38
N PRO A 33 6.21 -2.62 -2.38
CA PRO A 33 5.68 -1.27 -2.58
C PRO A 33 6.73 -0.30 -3.12
N LEU A 34 7.97 -0.39 -2.64
CA LEU A 34 9.08 0.44 -3.11
C LEU A 34 9.50 0.07 -4.54
N ILE A 35 9.57 -1.23 -4.86
CA ILE A 35 9.92 -1.70 -6.21
C ILE A 35 8.88 -1.23 -7.23
N ARG A 36 7.60 -1.20 -6.88
CA ARG A 36 6.53 -0.69 -7.74
C ARG A 36 6.70 0.79 -8.05
N GLU A 37 7.10 1.59 -7.10
CA GLU A 37 7.36 3.02 -7.32
C GLU A 37 8.48 3.25 -8.33
N PHE A 38 9.57 2.47 -8.27
CA PHE A 38 10.64 2.53 -9.28
C PHE A 38 10.19 2.08 -10.68
N SER A 39 9.11 1.31 -10.77
CA SER A 39 8.64 0.75 -12.03
C SER A 39 7.55 1.56 -12.71
N THR A 40 7.13 2.69 -12.13
CA THR A 40 6.15 3.58 -12.74
C THR A 40 6.64 4.23 -14.04
N GLN A 41 7.97 4.22 -14.28
CA GLN A 41 8.53 4.62 -15.56
C GLN A 41 9.09 3.40 -16.30
N PRO A 42 8.58 3.07 -17.50
CA PRO A 42 8.95 1.85 -18.21
C PRO A 42 10.35 1.93 -18.77
N LEU A 43 11.29 1.29 -18.10
CA LEU A 43 12.65 1.08 -18.64
C LEU A 43 12.69 -0.02 -19.68
N LEU A 44 11.90 -1.04 -19.47
CA LEU A 44 11.64 -2.13 -20.38
C LEU A 44 10.21 -1.98 -20.92
N SER A 45 9.85 -0.73 -21.39
CA SER A 45 8.52 -0.55 -21.94
C SER A 45 8.16 -1.73 -22.85
N PRO A 46 7.06 -2.41 -22.63
CA PRO A 46 5.92 -2.06 -21.79
C PRO A 46 5.88 -2.76 -20.41
N ILE A 47 6.90 -3.53 -20.02
CA ILE A 47 6.89 -4.37 -18.81
C ILE A 47 7.57 -3.66 -17.64
N SER A 48 6.86 -3.47 -16.54
CA SER A 48 7.44 -2.88 -15.33
C SER A 48 8.44 -3.83 -14.65
N THR A 49 9.43 -3.27 -13.94
CA THR A 49 10.41 -4.03 -13.16
C THR A 49 9.75 -4.99 -12.18
N PHE A 50 8.66 -4.55 -11.55
CA PHE A 50 7.89 -5.37 -10.64
C PHE A 50 7.28 -6.59 -11.33
N ILE A 51 6.63 -6.42 -12.48
CA ILE A 51 6.03 -7.52 -13.26
C ILE A 51 7.12 -8.51 -13.68
N PHE A 52 8.25 -8.02 -14.14
CA PHE A 52 9.38 -8.84 -14.56
C PHE A 52 9.91 -9.70 -13.41
N LEU A 53 10.21 -9.09 -12.25
CA LEU A 53 10.69 -9.82 -11.07
C LEU A 53 9.67 -10.82 -10.53
N SER A 54 8.38 -10.45 -10.51
CA SER A 54 7.30 -11.35 -10.09
C SER A 54 7.16 -12.54 -11.02
N SER A 55 7.34 -12.35 -12.33
CA SER A 55 7.31 -13.43 -13.32
C SER A 55 8.48 -14.40 -13.11
N ILE A 56 9.68 -13.87 -12.89
CA ILE A 56 10.87 -14.70 -12.58
C ILE A 56 10.65 -15.46 -11.27
N ALA A 57 10.16 -14.80 -10.23
CA ALA A 57 9.86 -15.45 -8.96
C ALA A 57 8.84 -16.58 -9.14
N SER A 58 7.81 -16.37 -9.96
CA SER A 58 6.81 -17.40 -10.28
C SER A 58 7.42 -18.60 -11.02
N ILE A 59 8.33 -18.37 -11.96
CA ILE A 59 9.04 -19.44 -12.68
C ILE A 59 9.93 -20.25 -11.72
N ILE A 60 10.69 -19.57 -10.86
CA ILE A 60 11.56 -20.26 -9.88
C ILE A 60 10.71 -21.04 -8.87
N TYR A 61 9.58 -20.46 -8.42
CA TYR A 61 8.62 -21.14 -7.55
C TYR A 61 8.08 -22.43 -8.21
N LEU A 62 7.67 -22.34 -9.48
CA LEU A 62 7.20 -23.49 -10.24
C LEU A 62 8.24 -24.61 -10.32
N TYR A 63 9.45 -24.26 -10.59
CA TYR A 63 10.55 -25.22 -10.65
C TYR A 63 10.78 -25.90 -9.28
N LYS A 64 10.73 -25.12 -8.18
CA LYS A 64 10.99 -25.61 -6.83
C LYS A 64 9.82 -26.41 -6.25
N TYR A 65 8.57 -25.90 -6.39
CA TYR A 65 7.40 -26.40 -5.66
C TYR A 65 6.34 -27.06 -6.54
N LYS A 66 6.48 -27.07 -7.88
CA LYS A 66 5.59 -27.77 -8.81
C LYS A 66 4.10 -27.50 -8.56
N TRP A 67 3.72 -26.25 -8.30
CA TRP A 67 2.33 -25.82 -8.05
C TRP A 67 1.66 -26.49 -6.84
N THR A 68 2.35 -26.64 -5.72
CA THR A 68 1.82 -27.32 -4.52
C THR A 68 0.56 -26.70 -3.95
N PHE A 69 0.26 -25.42 -4.25
CA PHE A 69 -0.99 -24.77 -3.85
C PHE A 69 -2.24 -25.41 -4.46
N ILE A 70 -2.15 -26.13 -5.57
CA ILE A 70 -3.27 -26.91 -6.15
C ILE A 70 -3.67 -28.06 -5.23
N GLN A 71 -2.74 -28.55 -4.42
CA GLN A 71 -2.94 -29.69 -3.51
C GLN A 71 -3.45 -29.28 -2.12
N TRP A 72 -3.73 -28.01 -1.88
CA TRP A 72 -4.17 -27.55 -0.57
C TRP A 72 -5.50 -28.20 -0.14
N LYS A 73 -5.58 -28.65 1.11
CA LYS A 73 -6.82 -29.17 1.69
C LYS A 73 -7.90 -28.10 1.78
N ASN A 74 -7.54 -26.91 2.23
CA ASN A 74 -8.42 -25.74 2.24
C ASN A 74 -8.10 -24.85 1.06
N LYS A 75 -8.93 -24.89 0.02
CA LYS A 75 -8.77 -24.17 -1.24
C LYS A 75 -9.51 -22.83 -1.27
N GLY A 76 -10.03 -22.34 -0.14
CA GLY A 76 -10.84 -21.11 -0.13
C GLY A 76 -10.11 -19.91 -0.75
N ILE A 77 -8.89 -19.61 -0.30
CA ILE A 77 -8.08 -18.52 -0.85
C ILE A 77 -7.76 -18.76 -2.34
N PHE A 78 -7.44 -19.99 -2.73
CA PHE A 78 -7.18 -20.35 -4.12
C PHE A 78 -8.39 -20.04 -5.01
N TRP A 79 -9.59 -20.50 -4.63
CA TRP A 79 -10.81 -20.24 -5.41
C TRP A 79 -11.19 -18.77 -5.49
N VAL A 80 -11.01 -18.02 -4.37
CA VAL A 80 -11.24 -16.57 -4.40
C VAL A 80 -10.33 -15.90 -5.42
N ILE A 81 -9.04 -16.24 -5.44
CA ILE A 81 -8.10 -15.68 -6.42
C ILE A 81 -8.42 -16.11 -7.85
N VAL A 82 -8.80 -17.37 -8.06
CA VAL A 82 -9.22 -17.84 -9.39
C VAL A 82 -10.45 -17.06 -9.88
N ILE A 83 -11.45 -16.87 -9.03
CA ILE A 83 -12.65 -16.10 -9.37
C ILE A 83 -12.27 -14.65 -9.71
N LEU A 84 -11.41 -14.01 -8.92
CA LEU A 84 -10.94 -12.66 -9.21
C LEU A 84 -10.16 -12.57 -10.53
N CYS A 85 -9.30 -13.55 -10.83
CA CYS A 85 -8.61 -13.59 -12.13
C CYS A 85 -9.58 -13.77 -13.30
N ILE A 86 -10.59 -14.66 -13.16
CA ILE A 86 -11.62 -14.84 -14.17
C ILE A 86 -12.43 -13.56 -14.35
N SER A 87 -12.84 -12.92 -13.26
CA SER A 87 -13.58 -11.64 -13.30
C SER A 87 -12.82 -10.57 -14.10
N VAL A 88 -11.51 -10.41 -13.82
CA VAL A 88 -10.65 -9.47 -14.54
C VAL A 88 -10.55 -9.81 -16.03
N LEU A 89 -10.40 -11.09 -16.38
CA LEU A 89 -10.33 -11.54 -17.79
C LEU A 89 -11.65 -11.33 -18.53
N VAL A 90 -12.77 -11.57 -17.86
CA VAL A 90 -14.11 -11.37 -18.43
C VAL A 90 -14.37 -9.88 -18.65
N SER A 91 -14.09 -9.03 -17.65
CA SER A 91 -14.22 -7.58 -17.78
C SER A 91 -13.38 -7.05 -18.95
N GLU A 92 -12.12 -7.45 -19.07
CA GLU A 92 -11.25 -7.04 -20.16
C GLU A 92 -11.71 -7.55 -21.54
N HIS A 93 -12.31 -8.74 -21.59
CA HIS A 93 -12.83 -9.29 -22.86
C HIS A 93 -13.96 -8.43 -23.45
N TYR A 94 -14.80 -7.87 -22.60
CA TYR A 94 -15.93 -7.00 -22.98
C TYR A 94 -15.58 -5.51 -23.01
N ALA A 95 -14.35 -5.15 -22.61
CA ALA A 95 -13.88 -3.77 -22.64
C ALA A 95 -13.84 -3.19 -24.06
N SER A 96 -14.19 -1.92 -24.21
CA SER A 96 -14.08 -1.18 -25.47
C SER A 96 -12.63 -1.01 -25.91
N GLU A 97 -11.73 -0.80 -24.93
CA GLU A 97 -10.29 -0.74 -25.13
C GLU A 97 -9.60 -1.81 -24.27
N ARG A 98 -8.69 -2.56 -24.87
CA ARG A 98 -8.02 -3.68 -24.20
C ARG A 98 -6.67 -3.28 -23.65
N HIS A 99 -6.42 -3.62 -22.38
CA HIS A 99 -5.18 -3.35 -21.66
C HIS A 99 -4.49 -4.64 -21.14
N PRO A 100 -4.01 -5.54 -22.05
CA PRO A 100 -3.54 -6.88 -21.67
C PRO A 100 -2.39 -6.85 -20.65
N LEU A 101 -1.55 -5.81 -20.65
CA LEU A 101 -0.46 -5.66 -19.68
C LEU A 101 -0.97 -5.32 -18.27
N SER A 102 -2.05 -4.54 -18.18
CA SER A 102 -2.70 -4.25 -16.90
C SER A 102 -3.35 -5.51 -16.33
N VAL A 103 -4.03 -6.29 -17.17
CA VAL A 103 -4.56 -7.62 -16.81
C VAL A 103 -3.46 -8.53 -16.27
N TYR A 104 -2.35 -8.63 -17.01
CA TYR A 104 -1.22 -9.45 -16.59
C TYR A 104 -0.63 -8.98 -15.26
N SER A 105 -0.52 -7.66 -15.04
CA SER A 105 -0.06 -7.09 -13.79
C SER A 105 -0.95 -7.48 -12.60
N ILE A 106 -2.26 -7.49 -12.77
CA ILE A 106 -3.22 -7.89 -11.74
C ILE A 106 -3.12 -9.37 -11.44
N ILE A 107 -3.09 -10.21 -12.48
CA ILE A 107 -2.96 -11.67 -12.33
C ILE A 107 -1.66 -12.03 -11.62
N ILE A 108 -0.54 -11.41 -11.97
CA ILE A 108 0.74 -11.68 -11.32
C ILE A 108 0.76 -11.24 -9.85
N ASN A 109 0.04 -10.15 -9.50
CA ASN A 109 -0.14 -9.74 -8.11
C ASN A 109 -0.89 -10.81 -7.31
N TYR A 110 -1.97 -11.35 -7.85
CA TYR A 110 -2.72 -12.43 -7.20
C TYR A 110 -1.91 -13.72 -7.09
N THR A 111 -1.11 -14.04 -8.11
CA THR A 111 -0.16 -15.17 -8.09
C THR A 111 0.87 -15.01 -6.97
N ASN A 112 1.38 -13.79 -6.75
CA ASN A 112 2.29 -13.52 -5.63
C ASN A 112 1.66 -13.81 -4.27
N ILE A 113 0.37 -13.52 -4.09
CA ILE A 113 -0.34 -13.86 -2.85
C ILE A 113 -0.39 -15.38 -2.66
N LEU A 114 -0.71 -16.14 -3.71
CA LEU A 114 -0.73 -17.60 -3.66
C LEU A 114 0.64 -18.18 -3.32
N ILE A 115 1.69 -17.73 -3.99
CA ILE A 115 3.06 -18.16 -3.74
C ILE A 115 3.45 -17.87 -2.28
N TYR A 116 3.18 -16.66 -1.78
CA TYR A 116 3.46 -16.32 -0.39
C TYR A 116 2.73 -17.23 0.61
N CYS A 117 1.45 -17.48 0.37
CA CYS A 117 0.65 -18.37 1.21
C CYS A 117 1.18 -19.81 1.18
N ASP A 118 1.65 -20.30 0.04
CA ASP A 118 2.18 -21.65 -0.09
C ASP A 118 3.55 -21.79 0.60
N VAL A 119 4.45 -20.84 0.37
CA VAL A 119 5.75 -20.78 1.05
C VAL A 119 5.57 -20.69 2.57
N LEU A 120 4.59 -19.90 3.03
CA LEU A 120 4.24 -19.81 4.45
C LEU A 120 3.75 -21.16 5.02
N ARG A 121 3.04 -21.96 4.22
CA ARG A 121 2.58 -23.31 4.67
C ARG A 121 3.72 -24.31 4.80
N HIS A 122 4.70 -24.24 3.92
CA HIS A 122 5.85 -25.17 3.98
C HIS A 122 6.75 -24.89 5.18
N HIS A 123 7.03 -23.61 5.48
CA HIS A 123 7.96 -23.20 6.52
C HIS A 123 7.38 -22.08 7.42
N PRO A 124 6.24 -22.34 8.14
CA PRO A 124 5.48 -21.26 8.79
C PRO A 124 6.30 -20.46 9.80
N LYS A 125 7.06 -21.11 10.66
CA LYS A 125 7.85 -20.42 11.70
C LYS A 125 8.97 -19.58 11.11
N GLU A 126 9.64 -20.09 10.11
CA GLU A 126 10.76 -19.42 9.46
C GLU A 126 10.28 -18.21 8.64
N ILE A 127 9.25 -18.40 7.83
CA ILE A 127 8.66 -17.34 7.01
C ILE A 127 8.09 -16.21 7.87
N ILE A 128 7.35 -16.53 8.94
CA ILE A 128 6.86 -15.52 9.88
C ILE A 128 8.03 -14.74 10.50
N ARG A 129 9.12 -15.41 10.89
CA ARG A 129 10.32 -14.75 11.42
C ARG A 129 10.97 -13.82 10.39
N HIS A 130 11.10 -14.26 9.14
CA HIS A 130 11.64 -13.43 8.07
C HIS A 130 10.73 -12.25 7.76
N THR A 131 9.40 -12.47 7.65
CA THR A 131 8.41 -11.40 7.45
C THR A 131 8.54 -10.35 8.56
N PHE A 132 8.58 -10.77 9.82
CA PHE A 132 8.76 -9.86 10.95
C PHE A 132 10.06 -9.07 10.86
N ARG A 133 11.19 -9.76 10.63
CA ARG A 133 12.51 -9.13 10.55
C ARG A 133 12.60 -8.10 9.43
N TYR A 134 12.14 -8.46 8.23
CA TYR A 134 12.19 -7.55 7.08
C TYR A 134 11.21 -6.39 7.23
N SER A 135 10.00 -6.65 7.75
CA SER A 135 9.05 -5.58 8.07
C SER A 135 9.58 -4.63 9.14
N LEU A 136 10.32 -5.14 10.13
CA LEU A 136 10.93 -4.32 11.17
C LEU A 136 12.05 -3.43 10.60
N ILE A 137 12.92 -3.98 9.75
CA ILE A 137 14.01 -3.22 9.11
C ILE A 137 13.42 -2.18 8.15
N PHE A 138 12.56 -2.60 7.23
CA PHE A 138 11.96 -1.70 6.26
C PHE A 138 11.10 -0.62 6.92
N GLY A 139 10.28 -1.00 7.90
CA GLY A 139 9.50 -0.06 8.69
C GLY A 139 10.35 0.92 9.50
N GLY A 140 11.48 0.47 10.04
CA GLY A 140 12.45 1.33 10.70
C GLY A 140 13.04 2.37 9.74
N ILE A 141 13.42 1.96 8.54
CA ILE A 141 13.93 2.87 7.50
C ILE A 141 12.85 3.89 7.10
N VAL A 142 11.64 3.42 6.75
CA VAL A 142 10.52 4.30 6.35
C VAL A 142 10.16 5.27 7.47
N GLY A 143 10.01 4.77 8.71
CA GLY A 143 9.63 5.61 9.85
C GLY A 143 10.70 6.64 10.24
N SER A 144 11.98 6.27 10.21
CA SER A 144 13.08 7.20 10.49
C SER A 144 13.21 8.27 9.41
N PHE A 145 13.04 7.89 8.14
CA PHE A 145 13.07 8.84 7.04
C PHE A 145 11.87 9.79 7.08
N ALA A 146 10.68 9.29 7.45
CA ALA A 146 9.50 10.13 7.64
C ALA A 146 9.71 11.16 8.77
N LEU A 147 10.33 10.75 9.89
CA LEU A 147 10.66 11.67 10.97
C LEU A 147 11.64 12.74 10.48
N PHE A 148 12.67 12.37 9.72
CA PHE A 148 13.59 13.32 9.11
C PHE A 148 12.87 14.31 8.20
N GLU A 149 12.01 13.81 7.28
CA GLU A 149 11.24 14.65 6.36
C GLU A 149 10.29 15.60 7.11
N MET A 150 9.64 15.12 8.16
CA MET A 150 8.76 15.93 9.01
C MET A 150 9.50 17.06 9.70
N LEU A 151 10.71 16.81 10.24
CA LEU A 151 11.51 17.79 10.96
C LEU A 151 12.18 18.83 10.04
N THR A 152 12.62 18.39 8.87
CA THR A 152 13.36 19.25 7.93
C THR A 152 12.49 19.86 6.84
N SER A 153 11.26 19.37 6.66
CA SER A 153 10.39 19.68 5.52
C SER A 153 11.05 19.44 4.16
N TYR A 154 12.11 18.63 4.12
CA TYR A 154 12.87 18.32 2.91
C TYR A 154 12.94 16.82 2.66
N ASN A 155 12.69 16.39 1.43
CA ASN A 155 12.80 14.99 1.03
C ASN A 155 13.93 14.79 0.00
N PRO A 156 15.14 14.42 0.47
CA PRO A 156 16.29 14.26 -0.43
C PRO A 156 16.12 13.12 -1.44
N TYR A 157 15.34 12.09 -1.09
CA TYR A 157 15.12 10.96 -1.98
C TYR A 157 14.28 11.35 -3.21
N ILE A 158 13.18 12.04 -3.01
CA ILE A 158 12.33 12.52 -4.12
C ILE A 158 13.07 13.51 -5.00
N HIS A 159 13.84 14.44 -4.43
CA HIS A 159 14.69 15.36 -5.19
C HIS A 159 15.74 14.62 -6.02
N PHE A 160 16.40 13.61 -5.44
CA PHE A 160 17.38 12.80 -6.15
C PHE A 160 16.74 11.97 -7.28
N THR A 161 15.59 11.36 -7.03
CA THR A 161 14.86 10.58 -8.05
C THR A 161 14.29 11.45 -9.15
N SER A 162 13.85 12.67 -8.85
CA SER A 162 13.47 13.67 -9.86
C SER A 162 14.66 14.11 -10.70
N PHE A 163 15.81 14.36 -10.08
CA PHE A 163 17.06 14.65 -10.81
C PHE A 163 17.45 13.50 -11.77
N LEU A 164 17.24 12.25 -11.36
CA LEU A 164 17.45 11.08 -12.20
C LEU A 164 16.33 10.85 -13.23
N LYS A 165 15.29 11.70 -13.27
CA LYS A 165 14.08 11.55 -14.10
C LYS A 165 13.34 10.22 -13.85
N ILE A 166 13.45 9.67 -12.64
CA ILE A 166 12.67 8.52 -12.19
C ILE A 166 11.25 8.99 -11.85
N TYR A 167 11.13 10.12 -11.16
CA TYR A 167 9.87 10.81 -10.93
C TYR A 167 9.81 12.11 -11.73
N SER A 168 8.61 12.56 -12.07
CA SER A 168 8.41 13.90 -12.62
C SER A 168 8.63 14.96 -11.53
N GLU A 169 8.96 16.19 -11.92
CA GLU A 169 9.11 17.29 -10.95
C GLU A 169 7.81 17.56 -10.18
N ASN A 170 6.66 17.27 -10.79
CA ASN A 170 5.34 17.40 -10.17
C ASN A 170 5.07 16.41 -9.02
N THR A 171 5.92 15.39 -8.83
CA THR A 171 5.80 14.47 -7.69
C THR A 171 6.34 15.06 -6.39
N ILE A 172 7.01 16.20 -6.43
CA ILE A 172 7.45 16.90 -5.23
C ILE A 172 6.24 17.56 -4.59
N ILE A 173 5.71 16.96 -3.53
CA ILE A 173 4.58 17.53 -2.80
C ILE A 173 5.11 18.65 -1.89
N THR A 174 4.61 19.84 -2.13
CA THR A 174 4.83 21.02 -1.27
C THR A 174 3.60 21.30 -0.39
N GLU A 175 2.57 20.48 -0.53
CA GLU A 175 1.30 20.68 0.15
C GLU A 175 1.48 20.60 1.67
N MET A 176 1.02 21.65 2.33
CA MET A 176 0.89 21.70 3.78
C MET A 176 -0.52 21.30 4.16
N ARG A 177 -0.65 20.34 5.05
CA ARG A 177 -1.94 19.98 5.61
C ARG A 177 -1.89 20.11 7.11
N PHE A 178 -2.82 20.87 7.68
CA PHE A 178 -2.88 21.13 9.13
C PHE A 178 -1.58 21.71 9.70
N GLY A 179 -0.90 22.55 8.92
CA GLY A 179 0.38 23.19 9.34
C GLY A 179 1.62 22.28 9.25
N ILE A 180 1.46 21.03 8.81
CA ILE A 180 2.56 20.08 8.64
C ILE A 180 2.71 19.76 7.16
N LYS A 181 3.95 19.78 6.66
CA LYS A 181 4.25 19.30 5.31
C LYS A 181 3.96 17.79 5.25
N ARG A 182 3.19 17.36 4.25
CA ARG A 182 2.85 15.95 4.07
C ARG A 182 4.07 15.12 3.73
N THR A 183 4.29 14.05 4.49
CA THR A 183 5.42 13.14 4.26
C THR A 183 5.13 12.17 3.11
N GLN A 184 6.12 12.00 2.22
CA GLN A 184 6.08 11.05 1.10
C GLN A 184 7.06 9.89 1.31
N THR A 185 8.15 10.13 2.06
CA THR A 185 9.29 9.22 2.22
C THR A 185 9.89 8.77 0.88
N PHE A 186 9.72 7.51 0.52
CA PHE A 186 10.23 6.91 -0.72
C PHE A 186 9.18 6.77 -1.81
N PHE A 187 7.97 7.29 -1.58
CA PHE A 187 6.82 7.07 -2.46
C PHE A 187 6.44 8.35 -3.22
N SER A 188 5.93 8.19 -4.42
CA SER A 188 5.47 9.30 -5.25
C SER A 188 4.26 10.02 -4.64
N MET A 189 3.44 9.27 -3.87
CA MET A 189 2.22 9.77 -3.24
C MET A 189 2.23 9.54 -1.73
N HIS A 190 1.73 10.52 -0.98
CA HIS A 190 1.60 10.44 0.47
C HIS A 190 0.59 9.39 0.93
N GLU A 191 -0.45 9.09 0.14
CA GLU A 191 -1.41 8.02 0.40
C GLU A 191 -0.73 6.64 0.35
N THR A 192 0.12 6.41 -0.64
CA THR A 192 0.91 5.17 -0.75
C THR A 192 1.83 5.02 0.45
N ASN A 193 2.50 6.11 0.85
CA ASN A 193 3.34 6.14 2.06
C ASN A 193 2.55 5.76 3.32
N ALA A 194 1.36 6.37 3.50
CA ALA A 194 0.47 6.05 4.63
C ALA A 194 -0.01 4.60 4.59
N GLY A 195 -0.42 4.10 3.42
CA GLY A 195 -0.89 2.73 3.22
C GLY A 195 0.18 1.70 3.53
N VAL A 196 1.42 1.92 3.08
CA VAL A 196 2.57 1.05 3.40
C VAL A 196 2.88 1.07 4.89
N SER A 197 2.87 2.24 5.52
CA SER A 197 3.09 2.38 6.97
C SER A 197 2.01 1.63 7.76
N PHE A 198 0.74 1.75 7.37
CA PHE A 198 -0.37 1.02 7.96
C PHE A 198 -0.22 -0.51 7.81
N LEU A 199 0.15 -0.98 6.62
CA LEU A 199 0.41 -2.40 6.35
C LEU A 199 1.53 -2.94 7.25
N LEU A 200 2.65 -2.22 7.36
CA LEU A 200 3.79 -2.61 8.20
C LEU A 200 3.42 -2.65 9.69
N ILE A 201 2.67 -1.66 10.20
CA ILE A 201 2.15 -1.67 11.57
C ILE A 201 1.27 -2.90 11.80
N THR A 202 0.37 -3.18 10.85
CA THR A 202 -0.53 -4.33 10.91
C THR A 202 0.24 -5.64 11.00
N LEU A 203 1.20 -5.86 10.09
CA LEU A 203 2.04 -7.07 10.09
C LEU A 203 2.82 -7.23 11.39
N LEU A 204 3.52 -6.19 11.84
CA LEU A 204 4.31 -6.22 13.07
C LEU A 204 3.44 -6.50 14.30
N SER A 205 2.26 -5.87 14.37
CA SER A 205 1.33 -6.01 15.49
C SER A 205 0.70 -7.40 15.56
N PHE A 206 0.25 -7.96 14.42
CA PHE A 206 -0.35 -9.29 14.38
C PHE A 206 0.65 -10.41 14.67
N ILE A 207 1.86 -10.35 14.08
CA ILE A 207 2.90 -11.37 14.33
C ILE A 207 3.26 -11.37 15.82
N ARG A 208 3.37 -10.18 16.41
CA ARG A 208 3.64 -10.04 17.82
C ARG A 208 2.51 -10.54 18.72
N ALA A 209 1.25 -10.26 18.36
CA ALA A 209 0.09 -10.69 19.15
C ALA A 209 -0.02 -12.22 19.26
N LYS A 210 0.50 -12.96 18.28
CA LYS A 210 0.57 -14.43 18.28
C LYS A 210 1.64 -15.02 19.23
N GLY A 211 2.43 -14.18 19.91
CA GLY A 211 3.34 -14.63 20.97
C GLY A 211 4.63 -15.29 20.48
N GLU A 212 4.98 -15.13 19.22
CA GLU A 212 6.31 -15.52 18.76
C GLU A 212 7.34 -14.62 19.44
N THR A 213 8.05 -15.18 20.41
CA THR A 213 9.03 -14.52 21.27
C THR A 213 10.25 -14.08 20.48
N ILE A 214 10.13 -12.94 19.81
CA ILE A 214 11.27 -12.26 19.25
C ILE A 214 11.73 -11.25 20.31
N ARG A 215 12.97 -11.43 20.77
CA ARG A 215 13.65 -10.65 21.84
C ARG A 215 13.73 -9.13 21.60
N THR A 216 13.10 -8.62 20.53
CA THR A 216 13.19 -7.23 20.05
C THR A 216 11.96 -6.38 20.40
N SER A 217 11.34 -6.62 21.57
CA SER A 217 10.08 -5.95 21.91
C SER A 217 10.13 -4.43 21.90
N LYS A 218 11.21 -3.81 22.41
CA LYS A 218 11.36 -2.35 22.50
C LYS A 218 11.54 -1.70 21.12
N ILE A 219 12.39 -2.29 20.26
CA ILE A 219 12.63 -1.79 18.90
C ILE A 219 11.35 -1.87 18.06
N CYS A 220 10.58 -2.96 18.20
CA CYS A 220 9.31 -3.11 17.50
C CYS A 220 8.31 -2.01 17.87
N TYR A 221 8.21 -1.65 19.14
CA TYR A 221 7.35 -0.54 19.57
C TYR A 221 7.82 0.80 19.03
N LEU A 222 9.14 1.05 19.03
CA LEU A 222 9.70 2.25 18.44
C LEU A 222 9.36 2.36 16.95
N VAL A 223 9.53 1.27 16.20
CA VAL A 223 9.20 1.26 14.76
C VAL A 223 7.71 1.48 14.53
N ILE A 224 6.83 0.81 15.30
CA ILE A 224 5.38 1.03 15.22
C ILE A 224 5.04 2.49 15.54
N PHE A 225 5.66 3.09 16.53
CA PHE A 225 5.47 4.50 16.87
C PHE A 225 5.92 5.44 15.75
N LEU A 226 7.11 5.23 15.16
CA LEU A 226 7.60 6.03 14.04
C LEU A 226 6.70 5.91 12.79
N LEU A 227 6.23 4.70 12.48
CA LEU A 227 5.28 4.49 11.40
C LEU A 227 3.92 5.14 11.68
N GLY A 228 3.47 5.13 12.94
CA GLY A 228 2.27 5.86 13.38
C GLY A 228 2.41 7.36 13.16
N LEU A 229 3.53 7.95 13.57
CA LEU A 229 3.85 9.37 13.29
C LEU A 229 3.84 9.65 11.79
N ASN A 230 4.39 8.74 10.96
CA ASN A 230 4.37 8.89 9.51
C ASN A 230 2.94 8.92 8.94
N ILE A 231 2.03 8.07 9.44
CA ILE A 231 0.62 8.10 9.03
C ILE A 231 -0.01 9.46 9.34
N PHE A 232 0.23 10.00 10.54
CA PHE A 232 -0.27 11.33 10.90
C PHE A 232 0.32 12.42 10.03
N ALA A 233 1.65 12.43 9.84
CA ALA A 233 2.34 13.42 9.03
C ALA A 233 1.97 13.34 7.53
N SER A 234 1.60 12.16 7.01
CA SER A 234 1.09 12.03 5.64
C SER A 234 -0.29 12.68 5.46
N GLY A 235 -1.04 12.88 6.55
CA GLY A 235 -2.39 13.47 6.53
C GLY A 235 -3.46 12.58 5.86
N SER A 236 -3.21 11.28 5.73
CA SER A 236 -4.17 10.34 5.15
C SER A 236 -5.24 9.94 6.17
N ARG A 237 -6.46 10.46 5.99
CA ARG A 237 -7.59 10.19 6.89
C ARG A 237 -7.95 8.70 6.95
N ALA A 238 -7.92 8.02 5.80
CA ALA A 238 -8.23 6.59 5.73
C ALA A 238 -7.23 5.74 6.53
N ALA A 239 -5.93 6.05 6.45
CA ALA A 239 -4.91 5.35 7.22
C ALA A 239 -5.01 5.64 8.73
N ILE A 240 -5.37 6.88 9.12
CA ILE A 240 -5.62 7.24 10.53
C ILE A 240 -6.80 6.46 11.09
N ILE A 241 -7.94 6.41 10.37
CA ILE A 241 -9.11 5.62 10.77
C ILE A 241 -8.76 4.13 10.85
N GLY A 242 -8.04 3.61 9.85
CA GLY A 242 -7.55 2.24 9.85
C GLY A 242 -6.67 1.94 11.07
N LEU A 243 -5.79 2.86 11.47
CA LEU A 243 -4.94 2.72 12.65
C LEU A 243 -5.78 2.69 13.94
N LEU A 244 -6.81 3.51 14.04
CA LEU A 244 -7.73 3.50 15.17
C LEU A 244 -8.48 2.16 15.27
N ILE A 245 -9.04 1.68 14.16
CA ILE A 245 -9.73 0.37 14.11
C ILE A 245 -8.77 -0.75 14.48
N LEU A 246 -7.55 -0.77 13.92
CA LEU A 246 -6.52 -1.76 14.25
C LEU A 246 -6.18 -1.73 15.74
N SER A 247 -6.03 -0.54 16.31
CA SER A 247 -5.77 -0.37 17.73
C SER A 247 -6.89 -0.97 18.59
N CYS A 248 -8.14 -0.72 18.23
CA CYS A 248 -9.31 -1.33 18.91
C CYS A 248 -9.31 -2.86 18.80
N LEU A 249 -8.99 -3.42 17.63
CA LEU A 249 -8.93 -4.87 17.41
C LEU A 249 -7.81 -5.57 18.21
N LEU A 250 -6.70 -4.87 18.42
CA LEU A 250 -5.54 -5.40 19.16
C LEU A 250 -5.66 -5.23 20.67
N LEU A 251 -6.64 -4.45 21.14
CA LEU A 251 -6.89 -4.23 22.56
C LEU A 251 -7.40 -5.50 23.23
N ARG A 252 -6.59 -6.07 24.12
CA ARG A 252 -7.04 -7.14 25.03
C ARG A 252 -7.89 -6.51 26.15
N LYS A 253 -8.92 -7.24 26.63
CA LYS A 253 -9.80 -6.80 27.75
C LYS A 253 -9.01 -6.30 28.97
N LYS A 254 -7.81 -6.84 29.23
CA LYS A 254 -6.93 -6.44 30.35
C LYS A 254 -6.38 -5.01 30.21
N ASN A 255 -6.18 -4.54 28.98
CA ASN A 255 -5.60 -3.22 28.71
C ASN A 255 -6.65 -2.13 28.50
N LEU A 256 -7.92 -2.51 28.28
CA LEU A 256 -9.04 -1.57 28.09
C LEU A 256 -9.21 -0.62 29.28
N LYS A 257 -9.08 -1.11 30.53
CA LYS A 257 -9.17 -0.29 31.73
C LYS A 257 -8.09 0.80 31.77
N MET A 258 -6.86 0.44 31.42
CA MET A 258 -5.73 1.37 31.41
C MET A 258 -5.87 2.44 30.31
N ILE A 259 -6.38 2.06 29.16
CA ILE A 259 -6.65 2.99 28.06
C ILE A 259 -7.80 3.94 28.43
N PHE A 260 -8.86 3.42 29.05
CA PHE A 260 -9.97 4.26 29.51
C PHE A 260 -9.52 5.29 30.56
N VAL A 261 -8.60 4.91 31.44
CA VAL A 261 -8.01 5.83 32.43
C VAL A 261 -7.03 6.81 31.80
N LEU A 262 -6.23 6.39 30.79
CA LEU A 262 -5.26 7.26 30.12
C LEU A 262 -5.86 8.12 29.01
N SER A 263 -7.02 7.73 28.44
CA SER A 263 -7.63 8.43 27.32
C SER A 263 -7.89 9.92 27.58
N PRO A 264 -8.37 10.38 28.75
CA PRO A 264 -8.55 11.79 29.02
C PRO A 264 -7.23 12.58 28.99
N PHE A 265 -6.15 11.97 29.52
CA PHE A 265 -4.81 12.61 29.50
C PHE A 265 -4.23 12.66 28.08
N ILE A 266 -4.40 11.60 27.31
CA ILE A 266 -3.99 11.55 25.90
C ILE A 266 -4.78 12.58 25.09
N LEU A 267 -6.10 12.68 25.29
CA LEU A 267 -6.94 13.68 24.62
C LEU A 267 -6.56 15.11 25.02
N LEU A 268 -6.23 15.37 26.30
CA LEU A 268 -5.74 16.68 26.75
C LEU A 268 -4.39 17.02 26.10
N LEU A 269 -3.44 16.10 26.06
CA LEU A 269 -2.16 16.29 25.39
C LEU A 269 -2.34 16.54 23.88
N ILE A 270 -3.18 15.76 23.23
CA ILE A 270 -3.49 15.93 21.82
C ILE A 270 -4.18 17.29 21.58
N ASN A 271 -5.13 17.67 22.43
CA ASN A 271 -5.80 18.96 22.32
C ASN A 271 -4.84 20.13 22.55
N PHE A 272 -3.90 20.01 23.50
CA PHE A 272 -2.95 21.08 23.81
C PHE A 272 -1.91 21.27 22.71
N PHE A 273 -1.35 20.18 22.15
CA PHE A 273 -0.27 20.23 21.15
C PHE A 273 -0.76 20.24 19.71
N LEU A 274 -1.97 19.73 19.45
CA LEU A 274 -2.51 19.52 18.11
C LEU A 274 -3.92 20.10 17.95
N HIS A 275 -4.27 21.12 18.77
CA HIS A 275 -5.62 21.72 18.74
C HIS A 275 -6.02 22.19 17.35
N ASP A 276 -5.16 22.94 16.68
CA ASP A 276 -5.41 23.42 15.32
C ASP A 276 -5.49 22.28 14.32
N TYR A 277 -4.67 21.25 14.48
CA TYR A 277 -4.69 20.05 13.65
C TYR A 277 -6.00 19.27 13.81
N LEU A 278 -6.48 19.09 15.06
CA LEU A 278 -7.75 18.39 15.32
C LEU A 278 -8.95 19.21 14.85
N ASN A 279 -8.96 20.51 15.11
CA ASN A 279 -10.03 21.39 14.65
C ASN A 279 -10.12 21.38 13.11
N ASN A 280 -8.98 21.42 12.42
CA ASN A 280 -8.95 21.32 10.96
C ASN A 280 -9.40 19.93 10.46
N ILE A 281 -9.09 18.84 11.17
CA ILE A 281 -9.64 17.52 10.85
C ILE A 281 -11.16 17.52 11.04
N ILE A 282 -11.66 17.96 12.17
CA ILE A 282 -13.09 17.99 12.49
C ILE A 282 -13.83 18.90 11.49
N SER A 283 -13.31 20.11 11.25
CA SER A 283 -13.90 21.03 10.28
C SER A 283 -13.93 20.46 8.86
N SER A 284 -12.94 19.62 8.51
CA SER A 284 -12.92 18.92 7.21
C SER A 284 -14.03 17.89 7.03
N PHE A 285 -14.67 17.47 8.11
CA PHE A 285 -15.85 16.61 8.10
C PHE A 285 -17.18 17.39 8.19
N THR A 286 -17.13 18.62 8.74
CA THR A 286 -18.34 19.41 9.05
C THR A 286 -18.54 20.62 8.12
N ASN A 287 -17.47 21.23 7.63
CA ASN A 287 -17.53 22.42 6.78
C ASN A 287 -17.09 22.10 5.35
N THR A 288 -17.99 22.36 4.40
CA THR A 288 -17.81 22.03 2.98
C THR A 288 -17.15 23.16 2.17
N GLU A 289 -17.11 24.39 2.66
CA GLU A 289 -16.87 25.57 1.80
C GLU A 289 -15.42 26.03 1.61
N ASN A 290 -14.45 25.60 2.44
CA ASN A 290 -13.11 26.24 2.44
C ASN A 290 -11.89 25.35 2.65
N ILE A 291 -11.95 24.05 2.33
CA ILE A 291 -10.79 23.18 2.55
C ILE A 291 -10.23 22.70 1.22
N ALA A 292 -8.96 23.03 0.96
CA ALA A 292 -8.19 22.42 -0.12
C ALA A 292 -8.16 20.89 0.07
N GLY A 293 -8.89 20.18 -0.75
CA GLY A 293 -9.08 18.74 -0.72
C GLY A 293 -10.55 18.34 -0.82
N SER A 294 -10.82 17.13 -1.23
CA SER A 294 -12.17 16.63 -1.51
C SER A 294 -13.13 16.85 -0.33
N ASN A 295 -14.15 17.65 -0.54
CA ASN A 295 -15.26 17.83 0.38
C ASN A 295 -16.29 16.68 0.24
N ILE A 296 -17.30 16.65 1.13
CA ILE A 296 -18.35 15.61 1.10
C ILE A 296 -19.16 15.68 -0.19
N ASP A 297 -19.41 16.88 -0.71
CA ASP A 297 -20.18 17.09 -1.93
C ASP A 297 -19.45 16.53 -3.16
N MET A 298 -18.15 16.79 -3.28
CA MET A 298 -17.31 16.21 -4.34
C MET A 298 -17.30 14.66 -4.24
N ARG A 299 -17.25 14.10 -3.04
CA ARG A 299 -17.34 12.65 -2.83
C ARG A 299 -18.71 12.09 -3.23
N SER A 300 -19.78 12.81 -2.90
CA SER A 300 -21.14 12.44 -3.32
C SER A 300 -21.27 12.45 -4.84
N GLN A 301 -20.73 13.48 -5.51
CA GLN A 301 -20.72 13.55 -6.96
C GLN A 301 -19.92 12.39 -7.58
N GLN A 302 -18.70 12.13 -7.11
CA GLN A 302 -17.88 11.00 -7.54
C GLN A 302 -18.60 9.66 -7.38
N PHE A 303 -19.29 9.49 -6.25
CA PHE A 303 -20.08 8.28 -6.00
C PHE A 303 -21.26 8.15 -6.95
N ASN A 304 -21.97 9.23 -7.25
CA ASN A 304 -23.06 9.25 -8.23
C ASN A 304 -22.58 8.94 -9.65
N ILE A 305 -21.42 9.47 -10.05
CA ILE A 305 -20.77 9.13 -11.32
C ILE A 305 -20.45 7.62 -11.35
N ALA A 306 -19.87 7.07 -10.28
CA ALA A 306 -19.57 5.66 -10.22
C ALA A 306 -20.82 4.78 -10.32
N LEU A 307 -21.90 5.15 -9.63
CA LEU A 307 -23.19 4.45 -9.71
C LEU A 307 -23.80 4.53 -11.10
N TYR A 308 -23.69 5.66 -11.78
CA TYR A 308 -24.18 5.81 -13.17
C TYR A 308 -23.47 4.83 -14.11
N TYR A 309 -22.14 4.76 -14.06
CA TYR A 309 -21.40 3.80 -14.89
C TYR A 309 -21.65 2.36 -14.48
N LEU A 310 -21.70 2.07 -13.18
CA LEU A 310 -22.08 0.73 -12.69
C LEU A 310 -23.46 0.29 -13.22
N SER A 311 -24.43 1.20 -13.29
CA SER A 311 -25.77 0.87 -13.81
C SER A 311 -25.77 0.44 -15.27
N LYS A 312 -24.78 0.87 -16.06
CA LYS A 312 -24.62 0.49 -17.46
C LYS A 312 -24.02 -0.91 -17.65
N SER A 313 -23.16 -1.33 -16.72
CA SER A 313 -22.51 -2.65 -16.76
C SER A 313 -22.35 -3.27 -15.35
N PRO A 314 -23.47 -3.65 -14.67
CA PRO A 314 -23.45 -4.00 -13.26
C PRO A 314 -22.76 -5.31 -12.92
N TRP A 315 -22.53 -6.19 -13.89
CA TRP A 315 -22.01 -7.54 -13.66
C TRP A 315 -20.57 -7.74 -14.17
N ILE A 316 -20.18 -6.98 -15.16
CA ILE A 316 -18.94 -7.25 -15.91
C ILE A 316 -17.95 -6.08 -15.76
N GLY A 317 -18.47 -4.87 -15.45
CA GLY A 317 -17.69 -3.63 -15.48
C GLY A 317 -17.45 -3.15 -16.91
N HIS A 318 -16.54 -2.20 -17.07
CA HIS A 318 -16.23 -1.58 -18.37
C HIS A 318 -14.82 -1.92 -18.87
N GLY A 319 -14.05 -2.66 -18.09
CA GLY A 319 -12.67 -3.01 -18.38
C GLY A 319 -11.66 -2.17 -17.61
N ILE A 320 -10.45 -2.73 -17.49
CA ILE A 320 -9.39 -2.14 -16.66
C ILE A 320 -8.99 -0.77 -17.19
N ALA A 321 -8.85 0.18 -16.26
CA ALA A 321 -8.48 1.56 -16.54
C ALA A 321 -9.52 2.37 -17.32
N TYR A 322 -10.74 1.88 -17.51
CA TYR A 322 -11.83 2.62 -18.15
C TYR A 322 -12.12 3.93 -17.41
N THR A 323 -12.10 3.91 -16.08
CA THR A 323 -12.25 5.11 -15.25
C THR A 323 -11.29 6.21 -15.66
N TRP A 324 -10.02 5.90 -15.84
CA TRP A 324 -8.99 6.90 -16.13
C TRP A 324 -8.90 7.27 -17.60
N ASN A 325 -9.16 6.32 -18.48
CA ASN A 325 -9.02 6.54 -19.93
C ASN A 325 -10.27 7.13 -20.58
N TYR A 326 -11.44 6.94 -19.96
CA TYR A 326 -12.70 7.39 -20.51
C TYR A 326 -13.47 8.29 -19.53
N VAL A 327 -13.84 7.78 -18.36
CA VAL A 327 -14.70 8.53 -17.43
C VAL A 327 -14.06 9.85 -17.02
N ALA A 328 -12.77 9.83 -16.68
CA ALA A 328 -12.05 11.03 -16.27
C ALA A 328 -11.93 12.10 -17.36
N ILE A 329 -12.09 11.75 -18.64
CA ILE A 329 -12.08 12.70 -19.75
C ILE A 329 -13.41 13.43 -19.86
N TYR A 330 -14.53 12.74 -19.63
CA TYR A 330 -15.87 13.28 -19.78
C TYR A 330 -16.44 13.86 -18.48
N ASP A 331 -16.13 13.22 -17.36
CA ASP A 331 -16.58 13.61 -16.03
C ASP A 331 -15.35 14.00 -15.17
N HIS A 332 -14.85 15.22 -15.38
CA HIS A 332 -13.63 15.71 -14.71
C HIS A 332 -13.70 15.70 -13.18
N GLU A 333 -14.88 15.64 -12.61
CA GLU A 333 -15.08 15.55 -11.15
C GLU A 333 -14.56 14.24 -10.54
N ILE A 334 -14.36 13.20 -11.37
CA ILE A 334 -13.74 11.95 -10.91
C ILE A 334 -12.23 12.10 -10.72
N PHE A 335 -11.60 13.12 -11.35
CA PHE A 335 -10.20 13.43 -11.10
C PHE A 335 -10.00 13.80 -9.62
N GLY A 336 -8.95 13.23 -9.01
CA GLY A 336 -8.70 13.38 -7.59
C GLY A 336 -9.55 12.48 -6.71
N ALA A 337 -10.25 11.48 -7.30
CA ALA A 337 -10.86 10.40 -6.54
C ALA A 337 -9.76 9.61 -5.81
N GLU A 338 -9.46 10.01 -4.57
CA GLU A 338 -8.54 9.29 -3.66
C GLU A 338 -9.12 7.93 -3.23
N SER A 339 -10.29 7.54 -3.75
CA SER A 339 -10.95 6.29 -3.46
C SER A 339 -10.43 5.19 -4.38
N LEU A 340 -9.85 4.16 -3.80
CA LEU A 340 -9.50 2.94 -4.53
C LEU A 340 -10.74 2.15 -5.01
N TRP A 341 -11.89 2.36 -4.37
CA TRP A 341 -13.11 1.60 -4.64
C TRP A 341 -13.86 2.10 -5.87
N LEU A 342 -13.87 3.42 -6.12
CA LEU A 342 -14.64 3.98 -7.23
C LEU A 342 -14.15 3.46 -8.60
N PRO A 343 -12.84 3.46 -8.91
CA PRO A 343 -12.36 2.81 -10.12
C PRO A 343 -12.70 1.33 -10.19
N VAL A 344 -12.55 0.57 -9.09
CA VAL A 344 -12.88 -0.86 -9.06
C VAL A 344 -14.36 -1.14 -9.31
N ILE A 345 -15.25 -0.21 -8.93
CA ILE A 345 -16.69 -0.34 -9.18
C ILE A 345 -17.03 -0.07 -10.66
N ILE A 346 -16.30 0.86 -11.30
CA ILE A 346 -16.54 1.25 -12.70
C ILE A 346 -15.87 0.27 -13.66
N ASP A 347 -14.58 -0.01 -13.43
CA ASP A 347 -13.75 -0.86 -14.28
C ASP A 347 -14.22 -2.33 -14.25
#